data_2bb715083a423e185b7fe1f677972a6c
#
_entry.id   2bb715083a423e185b7fe1f677972a6c
#
_cell.length_a   1.000
_cell.length_b   1.000
_cell.length_c   1.000
_cell.angle_alpha   90.00
_cell.angle_beta   90.00
_cell.angle_gamma   90.00
#
_symmetry.space_group_name_H-M   'P 1'
#
loop_
_entity.id
_entity.type
_entity.pdbx_description
1 polymer ?
#
loop_
_entity_poly.entity_id
_entity_poly.type
_entity_poly.pdbx_seq_one_letter_code
_entity_poly.pdbx_strand_id
1 'polypeptide(L)'
;MNIKIFFFRVKKHLLLSSFSVFFTIVFCSLGVWQINKGMAKSVLEDNFNAMASVKEFSLDLPVWSYVYASGSFDFSRQILFDNQLNNSRLGYKVFTPFIDESGTFLIVDRGWIEKDFQLSDLVPSDNIKNTRISGRLYNPEPNITFGPNLITKLWPKVSQKRSHELFNKQYNEEVFRNFIHLDANHPNILSFSYLNPFVISSKRHFGYALTWFTMAIVLISMFFYFVSTQDEE
;
A
#
# COMPACT_ATOMS: atom_id res chain seq x y z
N MET A 1 -47.96 18.74 10.49
CA MET A 1 -48.32 18.39 9.09
C MET A 1 -49.22 17.16 9.09
N ASN A 2 -50.39 17.22 8.45
CA ASN A 2 -51.35 16.10 8.41
C ASN A 2 -50.80 15.00 7.50
N ILE A 3 -50.72 13.76 7.95
CA ILE A 3 -50.17 12.60 7.24
C ILE A 3 -50.77 12.44 5.83
N LYS A 4 -52.10 12.69 5.68
CA LYS A 4 -52.79 12.61 4.38
C LYS A 4 -52.27 13.65 3.36
N ILE A 5 -51.97 14.85 3.81
CA ILE A 5 -51.41 15.93 2.98
C ILE A 5 -49.98 15.57 2.54
N PHE A 6 -49.18 15.04 3.43
CA PHE A 6 -47.84 14.59 3.11
C PHE A 6 -47.84 13.51 2.00
N PHE A 7 -48.64 12.47 2.14
CA PHE A 7 -48.75 11.42 1.12
C PHE A 7 -49.28 11.92 -0.22
N PHE A 8 -50.18 12.88 -0.21
CA PHE A 8 -50.70 13.50 -1.45
C PHE A 8 -49.57 14.25 -2.18
N ARG A 9 -48.72 15.02 -1.47
CA ARG A 9 -47.61 15.78 -2.04
C ARG A 9 -46.52 14.87 -2.54
N VAL A 10 -46.18 13.81 -1.81
CA VAL A 10 -45.24 12.75 -2.26
C VAL A 10 -45.70 12.16 -3.57
N LYS A 11 -47.03 11.92 -3.75
CA LYS A 11 -47.58 11.41 -5.03
C LYS A 11 -47.53 12.49 -6.13
N LYS A 12 -47.77 13.76 -5.82
CA LYS A 12 -47.72 14.87 -6.78
C LYS A 12 -46.27 15.01 -7.36
N HIS A 13 -45.25 14.75 -6.55
CA HIS A 13 -43.85 14.83 -6.93
C HIS A 13 -43.18 13.45 -6.97
N LEU A 14 -43.82 12.48 -7.60
CA LEU A 14 -43.38 11.09 -7.62
C LEU A 14 -41.93 10.89 -8.07
N LEU A 15 -41.53 11.65 -9.11
CA LEU A 15 -40.14 11.54 -9.64
C LEU A 15 -39.11 11.99 -8.61
N LEU A 16 -39.34 13.13 -7.94
CA LEU A 16 -38.45 13.66 -6.90
C LEU A 16 -38.43 12.76 -5.69
N SER A 17 -39.57 12.20 -5.30
CA SER A 17 -39.68 11.28 -4.18
C SER A 17 -38.94 9.99 -4.45
N SER A 18 -39.10 9.40 -5.64
CA SER A 18 -38.39 8.20 -6.06
C SER A 18 -36.88 8.43 -6.11
N PHE A 19 -36.46 9.57 -6.66
CA PHE A 19 -35.06 9.98 -6.68
C PHE A 19 -34.47 10.07 -5.27
N SER A 20 -35.15 10.77 -4.36
CA SER A 20 -34.67 10.95 -2.99
C SER A 20 -34.57 9.65 -2.22
N VAL A 21 -35.57 8.77 -2.34
CA VAL A 21 -35.55 7.45 -1.70
C VAL A 21 -34.43 6.60 -2.29
N PHE A 22 -34.31 6.53 -3.61
CA PHE A 22 -33.28 5.74 -4.28
C PHE A 22 -31.86 6.17 -3.85
N PHE A 23 -31.54 7.48 -3.94
CA PHE A 23 -30.20 7.93 -3.58
C PHE A 23 -29.93 7.87 -2.08
N THR A 24 -30.93 8.00 -1.23
CA THR A 24 -30.77 7.75 0.22
C THR A 24 -30.34 6.31 0.47
N ILE A 25 -30.98 5.32 -0.16
CA ILE A 25 -30.61 3.91 -0.04
C ILE A 25 -29.19 3.71 -0.54
N VAL A 26 -28.81 4.28 -1.70
CA VAL A 26 -27.46 4.19 -2.25
C VAL A 26 -26.43 4.76 -1.27
N PHE A 27 -26.65 5.97 -0.75
CA PHE A 27 -25.69 6.60 0.16
C PHE A 27 -25.56 5.83 1.48
N CYS A 28 -26.66 5.35 2.06
CA CYS A 28 -26.63 4.51 3.25
C CYS A 28 -25.87 3.20 2.99
N SER A 29 -26.11 2.57 1.85
CA SER A 29 -25.42 1.32 1.47
C SER A 29 -23.89 1.53 1.30
N LEU A 30 -23.49 2.62 0.66
CA LEU A 30 -22.09 3.01 0.52
C LEU A 30 -21.45 3.36 1.87
N GLY A 31 -22.19 4.03 2.76
CA GLY A 31 -21.74 4.30 4.12
C GLY A 31 -21.46 3.02 4.91
N VAL A 32 -22.38 2.08 4.89
CA VAL A 32 -22.21 0.76 5.56
C VAL A 32 -21.06 -0.02 4.94
N TRP A 33 -20.94 -0.03 3.61
CA TRP A 33 -19.82 -0.68 2.92
C TRP A 33 -18.46 -0.08 3.35
N GLN A 34 -18.37 1.24 3.47
CA GLN A 34 -17.15 1.91 3.94
C GLN A 34 -16.83 1.56 5.40
N ILE A 35 -17.82 1.47 6.29
CA ILE A 35 -17.62 1.03 7.67
C ILE A 35 -17.02 -0.39 7.69
N ASN A 36 -17.61 -1.32 6.95
CA ASN A 36 -17.13 -2.70 6.89
C ASN A 36 -15.69 -2.80 6.36
N LYS A 37 -15.35 -2.00 5.33
CA LYS A 37 -13.97 -1.90 4.82
C LYS A 37 -13.02 -1.29 5.84
N GLY A 38 -13.45 -0.25 6.56
CA GLY A 38 -12.67 0.39 7.62
C GLY A 38 -12.37 -0.56 8.77
N MET A 39 -13.37 -1.33 9.23
CA MET A 39 -13.18 -2.32 10.31
C MET A 39 -12.22 -3.44 9.89
N ALA A 40 -12.39 -4.03 8.70
CA ALA A 40 -11.48 -5.04 8.19
C ALA A 40 -10.03 -4.51 8.07
N LYS A 41 -9.88 -3.26 7.66
CA LYS A 41 -8.58 -2.60 7.55
C LYS A 41 -7.95 -2.31 8.91
N SER A 42 -8.74 -1.91 9.91
CA SER A 42 -8.27 -1.68 11.28
C SER A 42 -7.66 -2.94 11.88
N VAL A 43 -8.33 -4.09 11.72
CA VAL A 43 -7.78 -5.39 12.18
C VAL A 43 -6.42 -5.70 11.54
N LEU A 44 -6.27 -5.40 10.24
CA LEU A 44 -4.98 -5.60 9.55
C LEU A 44 -3.90 -4.63 10.06
N GLU A 45 -4.25 -3.37 10.33
CA GLU A 45 -3.35 -2.37 10.92
C GLU A 45 -2.91 -2.78 12.32
N ASP A 46 -3.82 -3.28 13.16
CA ASP A 46 -3.54 -3.76 14.51
C ASP A 46 -2.62 -4.99 14.50
N ASN A 47 -2.89 -5.95 13.61
CA ASN A 47 -2.03 -7.13 13.43
C ASN A 47 -0.62 -6.73 12.96
N PHE A 48 -0.51 -5.80 12.01
CA PHE A 48 0.78 -5.28 11.55
C PHE A 48 1.58 -4.63 12.69
N ASN A 49 0.91 -3.87 13.55
CA ASN A 49 1.55 -3.23 14.71
C ASN A 49 1.92 -4.26 15.79
N ALA A 50 1.12 -5.29 16.00
CA ALA A 50 1.41 -6.37 16.93
C ALA A 50 2.62 -7.24 16.51
N MET A 51 2.93 -7.32 15.21
CA MET A 51 4.12 -8.01 14.66
C MET A 51 5.41 -7.19 14.80
N ALA A 52 5.48 -6.28 15.79
CA ALA A 52 6.67 -5.45 16.03
C ALA A 52 7.81 -6.18 16.76
N SER A 53 7.57 -7.37 17.32
CA SER A 53 8.63 -8.16 17.96
C SER A 53 9.57 -8.74 16.90
N VAL A 54 10.88 -8.48 17.07
CA VAL A 54 11.92 -8.98 16.18
C VAL A 54 12.09 -10.48 16.37
N LYS A 55 12.02 -11.25 15.30
CA LYS A 55 12.22 -12.71 15.27
C LYS A 55 13.42 -13.06 14.40
N GLU A 56 14.06 -14.18 14.69
CA GLU A 56 15.02 -14.74 13.76
C GLU A 56 14.32 -15.12 12.44
N PHE A 57 14.99 -14.86 11.32
CA PHE A 57 14.44 -15.18 10.01
C PHE A 57 14.23 -16.69 9.90
N SER A 58 13.06 -17.10 9.42
CA SER A 58 12.76 -18.45 8.98
C SER A 58 11.79 -18.42 7.79
N LEU A 59 11.76 -19.48 7.00
CA LEU A 59 10.96 -19.55 5.77
C LEU A 59 9.45 -19.51 6.00
N ASP A 60 9.00 -19.90 7.21
CA ASP A 60 7.58 -20.01 7.55
C ASP A 60 6.97 -18.74 8.14
N LEU A 61 7.76 -17.69 8.29
CA LEU A 61 7.28 -16.45 8.89
C LEU A 61 6.28 -15.73 7.96
N PRO A 62 5.15 -15.26 8.53
CA PRO A 62 4.15 -14.54 7.76
C PRO A 62 4.68 -13.21 7.25
N VAL A 63 4.09 -12.75 6.14
CA VAL A 63 4.31 -11.39 5.60
C VAL A 63 4.05 -10.35 6.70
N TRP A 64 4.85 -9.30 6.74
CA TRP A 64 4.90 -8.24 7.73
C TRP A 64 5.59 -8.60 9.05
N SER A 65 6.07 -9.83 9.23
CA SER A 65 6.95 -10.14 10.37
C SER A 65 8.18 -9.23 10.37
N TYR A 66 8.57 -8.78 11.57
CA TYR A 66 9.81 -8.06 11.78
C TYR A 66 10.90 -9.08 12.09
N VAL A 67 11.91 -9.14 11.24
CA VAL A 67 12.92 -10.22 11.28
C VAL A 67 14.33 -9.67 11.35
N TYR A 68 15.25 -10.50 11.87
CA TYR A 68 16.68 -10.34 11.66
C TYR A 68 17.28 -11.57 10.98
N ALA A 69 18.30 -11.34 10.18
CA ALA A 69 19.11 -12.39 9.57
C ALA A 69 20.58 -12.00 9.57
N SER A 70 21.48 -12.96 9.76
CA SER A 70 22.92 -12.78 9.61
C SER A 70 23.37 -13.38 8.29
N GLY A 71 24.31 -12.73 7.61
CA GLY A 71 24.77 -13.19 6.29
C GLY A 71 25.57 -12.12 5.56
N SER A 72 25.59 -12.19 4.24
CA SER A 72 26.38 -11.29 3.41
C SER A 72 25.60 -10.69 2.25
N PHE A 73 25.84 -9.39 1.98
CA PHE A 73 25.31 -8.70 0.80
C PHE A 73 26.14 -9.01 -0.45
N ASP A 74 25.45 -9.14 -1.59
CA ASP A 74 26.09 -9.11 -2.90
C ASP A 74 25.80 -7.76 -3.59
N PHE A 75 26.64 -6.79 -3.35
CA PHE A 75 26.54 -5.46 -3.95
C PHE A 75 26.86 -5.43 -5.45
N SER A 76 27.38 -6.51 -6.02
CA SER A 76 27.70 -6.56 -7.46
C SER A 76 26.49 -6.82 -8.34
N ARG A 77 25.43 -7.44 -7.79
CA ARG A 77 24.24 -7.88 -8.52
C ARG A 77 22.96 -7.18 -8.02
N GLN A 78 22.93 -5.85 -8.02
CA GLN A 78 21.78 -5.09 -7.56
C GLN A 78 20.77 -4.85 -8.68
N ILE A 79 19.45 -4.83 -8.33
CA ILE A 79 18.37 -4.43 -9.22
C ILE A 79 17.78 -3.11 -8.75
N LEU A 80 17.72 -2.15 -9.66
CA LEU A 80 17.15 -0.82 -9.46
C LEU A 80 15.74 -0.81 -10.04
N PHE A 81 14.76 -0.60 -9.20
CA PHE A 81 13.36 -0.51 -9.61
C PHE A 81 13.01 0.94 -9.97
N ASP A 82 12.77 1.18 -11.26
CA ASP A 82 12.60 2.52 -11.84
C ASP A 82 11.27 3.18 -11.48
N ASN A 83 11.18 4.48 -11.76
CA ASN A 83 10.00 5.31 -11.58
C ASN A 83 9.49 5.38 -10.13
N GLN A 84 10.40 5.42 -9.17
CA GLN A 84 10.06 5.53 -7.77
C GLN A 84 10.14 6.98 -7.29
N LEU A 85 9.03 7.49 -6.76
CA LEU A 85 8.97 8.83 -6.19
C LEU A 85 9.25 8.77 -4.69
N ASN A 86 10.15 9.62 -4.23
CA ASN A 86 10.36 9.92 -2.81
C ASN A 86 10.43 11.44 -2.64
N ASN A 87 9.58 12.00 -1.79
CA ASN A 87 9.48 13.45 -1.57
C ASN A 87 9.41 14.28 -2.90
N SER A 88 8.59 13.81 -3.84
CA SER A 88 8.40 14.41 -5.18
C SER A 88 9.64 14.37 -6.09
N ARG A 89 10.70 13.67 -5.73
CA ARG A 89 11.86 13.42 -6.57
C ARG A 89 11.79 12.04 -7.19
N LEU A 90 12.23 11.96 -8.45
CA LEU A 90 12.24 10.70 -9.20
C LEU A 90 13.55 9.95 -8.95
N GLY A 91 13.47 8.65 -8.74
CA GLY A 91 14.62 7.80 -8.47
C GLY A 91 14.32 6.32 -8.60
N TYR A 92 15.11 5.52 -7.90
CA TYR A 92 15.03 4.06 -7.91
C TYR A 92 14.89 3.51 -6.49
N LYS A 93 14.11 2.44 -6.33
CA LYS A 93 14.28 1.53 -5.18
C LYS A 93 15.41 0.55 -5.48
N VAL A 94 16.25 0.30 -4.49
CA VAL A 94 17.44 -0.53 -4.63
C VAL A 94 17.23 -1.87 -3.96
N PHE A 95 17.22 -2.92 -4.75
CA PHE A 95 17.12 -4.30 -4.32
C PHE A 95 18.50 -4.97 -4.40
N THR A 96 19.00 -5.40 -3.26
CA THR A 96 20.32 -6.01 -3.14
C THR A 96 20.18 -7.45 -2.66
N PRO A 97 20.82 -8.44 -3.30
CA PRO A 97 20.86 -9.80 -2.78
C PRO A 97 21.55 -9.87 -1.43
N PHE A 98 21.05 -10.76 -0.60
CA PHE A 98 21.62 -11.11 0.69
C PHE A 98 21.55 -12.62 0.87
N ILE A 99 22.67 -13.24 1.15
CA ILE A 99 22.77 -14.68 1.40
C ILE A 99 22.90 -14.84 2.90
N ASP A 100 21.92 -15.47 3.53
CA ASP A 100 21.97 -15.71 4.96
C ASP A 100 22.94 -16.85 5.31
N GLU A 101 23.18 -17.06 6.61
CA GLU A 101 24.07 -18.13 7.08
C GLU A 101 23.58 -19.55 6.75
N SER A 102 22.27 -19.70 6.47
CA SER A 102 21.70 -20.98 6.02
C SER A 102 21.87 -21.23 4.51
N GLY A 103 22.36 -20.22 3.77
CA GLY A 103 22.47 -20.25 2.32
C GLY A 103 21.20 -19.81 1.59
N THR A 104 20.19 -19.30 2.30
CA THR A 104 18.97 -18.80 1.68
C THR A 104 19.23 -17.49 0.93
N PHE A 105 18.79 -17.44 -0.32
CA PHE A 105 18.93 -16.25 -1.17
C PHE A 105 17.78 -15.27 -0.93
N LEU A 106 18.06 -14.20 -0.21
CA LEU A 106 17.11 -13.15 0.15
C LEU A 106 17.30 -11.92 -0.74
N ILE A 107 16.25 -11.15 -0.90
CA ILE A 107 16.33 -9.80 -1.48
C ILE A 107 16.03 -8.77 -0.40
N VAL A 108 16.93 -7.82 -0.26
CA VAL A 108 16.81 -6.71 0.68
C VAL A 108 16.51 -5.41 -0.06
N ASP A 109 15.38 -4.80 0.27
CA ASP A 109 15.01 -3.45 -0.16
C ASP A 109 15.79 -2.46 0.72
N ARG A 110 16.84 -1.87 0.17
CA ARG A 110 17.71 -0.91 0.86
C ARG A 110 17.21 0.53 0.81
N GLY A 111 15.98 0.73 0.33
CA GLY A 111 15.38 2.05 0.23
C GLY A 111 15.56 2.68 -1.15
N TRP A 112 15.60 4.00 -1.19
CA TRP A 112 15.52 4.80 -2.40
C TRP A 112 16.80 5.59 -2.66
N ILE A 113 17.13 5.76 -3.95
CA ILE A 113 18.24 6.60 -4.41
C ILE A 113 17.77 7.50 -5.55
N GLU A 114 18.30 8.71 -5.63
CA GLU A 114 17.97 9.67 -6.68
C GLU A 114 18.46 9.19 -8.06
N LYS A 115 17.85 9.70 -9.14
CA LYS A 115 18.11 9.20 -10.50
C LYS A 115 19.52 9.50 -11.03
N ASP A 116 20.14 10.57 -10.56
CA ASP A 116 21.47 11.03 -10.92
C ASP A 116 22.61 10.53 -9.98
N PHE A 117 22.37 9.39 -9.30
CA PHE A 117 23.33 8.75 -8.42
C PHE A 117 24.62 8.32 -9.15
N GLN A 118 25.72 8.19 -8.39
CA GLN A 118 26.94 7.55 -8.86
C GLN A 118 26.96 6.06 -8.43
N LEU A 119 27.63 5.20 -9.23
CA LEU A 119 27.71 3.77 -8.90
C LEU A 119 28.35 3.51 -7.53
N SER A 120 29.25 4.38 -7.08
CA SER A 120 29.83 4.35 -5.73
C SER A 120 28.79 4.47 -4.63
N ASP A 121 27.69 5.18 -4.87
CA ASP A 121 26.66 5.43 -3.86
C ASP A 121 25.85 4.14 -3.53
N LEU A 122 25.90 3.16 -4.42
CA LEU A 122 25.25 1.86 -4.23
C LEU A 122 26.02 0.90 -3.34
N VAL A 123 27.32 1.15 -3.13
CA VAL A 123 28.20 0.29 -2.35
C VAL A 123 28.62 1.04 -1.09
N PRO A 124 28.38 0.49 0.11
CA PRO A 124 28.82 1.13 1.35
C PRO A 124 30.35 1.25 1.41
N SER A 125 30.83 2.40 1.90
CA SER A 125 32.26 2.71 2.03
C SER A 125 33.02 1.67 2.87
N ASP A 126 32.38 1.11 3.89
CA ASP A 126 33.00 0.22 4.86
C ASP A 126 32.98 -1.25 4.44
N ASN A 127 32.46 -1.55 3.24
CA ASN A 127 32.41 -2.88 2.61
C ASN A 127 32.05 -4.04 3.59
N ILE A 128 31.12 -3.75 4.52
CA ILE A 128 30.63 -4.71 5.51
C ILE A 128 29.82 -5.77 4.77
N LYS A 129 30.50 -6.76 4.22
CA LYS A 129 29.84 -7.88 3.53
C LYS A 129 29.06 -8.72 4.51
N ASN A 130 29.70 -9.14 5.60
CA ASN A 130 29.08 -9.95 6.63
C ASN A 130 28.45 -9.04 7.68
N THR A 131 27.14 -9.07 7.78
CA THR A 131 26.40 -8.21 8.70
C THR A 131 25.11 -8.87 9.14
N ARG A 132 24.58 -8.40 10.26
CA ARG A 132 23.23 -8.73 10.68
C ARG A 132 22.31 -7.64 10.17
N ILE A 133 21.30 -8.03 9.40
CA ILE A 133 20.23 -7.16 8.93
C ILE A 133 18.99 -7.32 9.80
N SER A 134 18.18 -6.26 9.92
CA SER A 134 16.86 -6.31 10.48
C SER A 134 15.89 -5.53 9.59
N GLY A 135 14.64 -5.96 9.56
CA GLY A 135 13.63 -5.33 8.72
C GLY A 135 12.33 -6.10 8.67
N ARG A 136 11.39 -5.60 7.87
CA ARG A 136 10.09 -6.22 7.70
C ARG A 136 10.02 -7.07 6.44
N LEU A 137 9.51 -8.30 6.58
CA LEU A 137 9.14 -9.13 5.44
C LEU A 137 7.95 -8.53 4.71
N TYR A 138 8.04 -8.41 3.39
CA TYR A 138 6.90 -8.03 2.57
C TYR A 138 6.92 -8.77 1.23
N ASN A 139 5.75 -8.99 0.67
CA ASN A 139 5.63 -9.56 -0.67
C ASN A 139 5.73 -8.43 -1.70
N PRO A 140 6.70 -8.47 -2.61
CA PRO A 140 6.79 -7.51 -3.70
C PRO A 140 5.70 -7.81 -4.74
N GLU A 141 4.48 -7.33 -4.50
CA GLU A 141 3.38 -7.49 -5.46
C GLU A 141 3.78 -7.00 -6.85
N PRO A 142 3.42 -7.74 -7.91
CA PRO A 142 3.66 -7.31 -9.27
C PRO A 142 3.00 -5.95 -9.52
N ASN A 143 3.78 -5.00 -10.01
CA ASN A 143 3.22 -3.73 -10.46
C ASN A 143 2.68 -3.84 -11.89
N ILE A 144 1.60 -3.14 -12.16
CA ILE A 144 1.04 -3.02 -13.51
C ILE A 144 1.92 -2.05 -14.30
N THR A 145 2.48 -2.52 -15.41
CA THR A 145 3.22 -1.68 -16.37
C THR A 145 2.62 -1.84 -17.75
N PHE A 146 2.51 -0.75 -18.47
CA PHE A 146 2.10 -0.77 -19.87
C PHE A 146 3.34 -1.07 -20.74
N GLY A 147 3.26 -2.15 -21.55
CA GLY A 147 4.32 -2.54 -22.47
C GLY A 147 5.32 -3.59 -21.94
N PRO A 148 6.33 -3.93 -22.75
CA PRO A 148 7.34 -4.91 -22.41
C PRO A 148 8.21 -4.43 -21.24
N ASN A 149 8.64 -5.37 -20.38
CA ASN A 149 9.58 -5.03 -19.31
C ASN A 149 10.97 -4.81 -19.90
N LEU A 150 11.43 -3.59 -19.88
CA LEU A 150 12.79 -3.24 -20.28
C LEU A 150 13.72 -3.45 -19.08
N ILE A 151 14.58 -4.48 -19.19
CA ILE A 151 15.64 -4.74 -18.21
C ILE A 151 16.99 -4.51 -18.89
N THR A 152 17.86 -3.75 -18.25
CA THR A 152 19.22 -3.54 -18.72
C THR A 152 20.03 -4.84 -18.63
N LYS A 153 21.06 -5.00 -19.49
CA LYS A 153 21.87 -6.22 -19.54
C LYS A 153 22.97 -6.24 -18.47
N LEU A 154 23.52 -5.07 -18.18
CA LEU A 154 24.67 -4.94 -17.25
C LEU A 154 24.18 -4.64 -15.83
N TRP A 155 24.95 -5.08 -14.84
CA TRP A 155 24.73 -4.76 -13.44
C TRP A 155 25.27 -3.35 -13.09
N PRO A 156 24.60 -2.57 -12.23
CA PRO A 156 23.27 -2.87 -11.69
C PRO A 156 22.20 -2.87 -12.77
N LYS A 157 21.25 -3.78 -12.69
CA LYS A 157 20.14 -3.87 -13.66
C LYS A 157 19.04 -2.90 -13.29
N VAL A 158 18.52 -2.18 -14.27
CA VAL A 158 17.32 -1.32 -14.10
C VAL A 158 16.10 -2.07 -14.62
N SER A 159 15.03 -2.10 -13.84
CA SER A 159 13.77 -2.75 -14.19
C SER A 159 12.57 -1.88 -13.80
N GLN A 160 11.55 -1.87 -14.67
CA GLN A 160 10.25 -1.25 -14.39
C GLN A 160 9.25 -2.22 -13.78
N LYS A 161 9.56 -3.49 -13.73
CA LYS A 161 8.75 -4.54 -13.09
C LYS A 161 9.47 -5.14 -11.90
N ARG A 162 8.68 -5.50 -10.90
CA ARG A 162 9.13 -6.28 -9.76
C ARG A 162 8.20 -7.47 -9.58
N SER A 163 8.75 -8.66 -9.59
CA SER A 163 8.04 -9.89 -9.22
C SER A 163 9.06 -10.92 -8.81
N HIS A 164 8.68 -11.86 -7.98
CA HIS A 164 9.52 -12.97 -7.57
C HIS A 164 10.09 -13.74 -8.77
N GLU A 165 9.24 -14.04 -9.77
CA GLU A 165 9.66 -14.75 -11.00
C GLU A 165 10.74 -13.98 -11.78
N LEU A 166 10.62 -12.65 -11.83
CA LEU A 166 11.62 -11.82 -12.50
C LEU A 166 12.97 -11.92 -11.78
N PHE A 167 12.99 -11.88 -10.45
CA PHE A 167 14.21 -11.97 -9.67
C PHE A 167 14.84 -13.34 -9.83
N ASN A 168 14.09 -14.45 -9.74
CA ASN A 168 14.58 -15.79 -10.01
C ASN A 168 15.25 -15.88 -11.38
N LYS A 169 14.61 -15.33 -12.42
CA LYS A 169 15.15 -15.31 -13.78
C LYS A 169 16.43 -14.47 -13.90
N GLN A 170 16.50 -13.32 -13.22
CA GLN A 170 17.66 -12.43 -13.34
C GLN A 170 18.88 -12.93 -12.60
N TYR A 171 18.68 -13.59 -11.45
CA TYR A 171 19.76 -14.16 -10.64
C TYR A 171 20.12 -15.60 -11.06
N ASN A 172 19.24 -16.30 -11.80
CA ASN A 172 19.32 -17.74 -12.09
C ASN A 172 19.42 -18.57 -10.82
N GLU A 173 18.72 -18.16 -9.78
CA GLU A 173 18.68 -18.77 -8.46
C GLU A 173 17.26 -18.72 -7.89
N GLU A 174 16.94 -19.62 -6.96
CA GLU A 174 15.68 -19.58 -6.24
C GLU A 174 15.76 -18.53 -5.14
N VAL A 175 15.09 -17.40 -5.37
CA VAL A 175 15.01 -16.29 -4.42
C VAL A 175 13.87 -16.54 -3.44
N PHE A 176 14.08 -16.28 -2.16
CA PHE A 176 12.99 -16.33 -1.19
C PHE A 176 11.85 -15.38 -1.58
N ARG A 177 10.61 -15.85 -1.47
CA ARG A 177 9.43 -15.16 -2.01
C ARG A 177 9.21 -13.77 -1.43
N ASN A 178 9.47 -13.59 -0.14
CA ASN A 178 9.29 -12.31 0.53
C ASN A 178 10.62 -11.56 0.57
N PHE A 179 10.54 -10.24 0.40
CA PHE A 179 11.68 -9.34 0.50
C PHE A 179 11.78 -8.78 1.91
N ILE A 180 12.98 -8.40 2.32
CA ILE A 180 13.20 -7.70 3.59
C ILE A 180 13.33 -6.21 3.31
N HIS A 181 12.40 -5.41 3.81
CA HIS A 181 12.54 -3.95 3.85
C HIS A 181 13.44 -3.56 5.01
N LEU A 182 14.63 -3.08 4.69
CA LEU A 182 15.69 -2.81 5.65
C LEU A 182 15.30 -1.68 6.62
N ASP A 183 15.70 -1.80 7.87
CA ASP A 183 15.45 -0.80 8.87
C ASP A 183 16.11 0.54 8.56
N ALA A 184 15.44 1.62 8.97
CA ALA A 184 15.91 2.99 8.79
C ALA A 184 17.25 3.29 9.47
N ASN A 185 17.61 2.56 10.52
CA ASN A 185 18.83 2.76 11.29
C ASN A 185 19.99 1.84 10.85
N HIS A 186 19.78 1.01 9.82
CA HIS A 186 20.82 0.10 9.37
C HIS A 186 21.90 0.87 8.55
N PRO A 187 23.22 0.63 8.76
CA PRO A 187 24.28 1.37 8.06
C PRO A 187 24.24 1.24 6.54
N ASN A 188 23.71 0.14 6.02
CA ASN A 188 23.60 -0.11 4.57
C ASN A 188 22.27 0.41 3.98
N ILE A 189 21.43 1.14 4.74
CA ILE A 189 20.25 1.79 4.21
C ILE A 189 20.66 2.96 3.31
N LEU A 190 19.94 3.13 2.21
CA LEU A 190 19.98 4.34 1.40
C LEU A 190 18.97 5.36 1.94
N SER A 191 18.35 6.15 1.10
CA SER A 191 17.27 6.99 1.60
C SER A 191 16.06 6.13 1.99
N PHE A 192 15.71 6.13 3.29
CA PHE A 192 14.59 5.35 3.78
C PHE A 192 13.29 5.80 3.15
N SER A 193 12.55 4.86 2.57
CA SER A 193 11.20 5.07 2.09
C SER A 193 10.25 4.25 2.96
N TYR A 194 9.31 4.91 3.63
CA TYR A 194 8.36 4.21 4.49
C TYR A 194 7.55 3.17 3.70
N LEU A 195 7.64 1.92 4.12
CA LEU A 195 6.83 0.85 3.55
C LEU A 195 5.43 0.91 4.16
N ASN A 196 4.49 1.50 3.43
CA ASN A 196 3.10 1.54 3.87
C ASN A 196 2.32 0.37 3.25
N PRO A 197 1.99 -0.67 4.02
CA PRO A 197 1.18 -1.79 3.52
C PRO A 197 -0.27 -1.37 3.24
N PHE A 198 -0.66 -0.18 3.70
CA PHE A 198 -2.03 0.30 3.66
C PHE A 198 -2.11 1.60 2.85
N VAL A 199 -2.32 1.50 1.53
CA VAL A 199 -2.48 2.66 0.64
C VAL A 199 -3.62 3.57 1.14
N ILE A 200 -4.71 2.98 1.62
CA ILE A 200 -5.83 3.68 2.26
C ILE A 200 -5.96 3.15 3.69
N SER A 201 -5.80 4.03 4.68
CA SER A 201 -5.94 3.67 6.09
C SER A 201 -7.40 3.46 6.49
N SER A 202 -7.61 2.70 7.58
CA SER A 202 -8.94 2.51 8.20
C SER A 202 -9.64 3.85 8.47
N LYS A 203 -8.91 4.84 8.96
CA LYS A 203 -9.42 6.20 9.24
C LYS A 203 -10.02 6.88 8.00
N ARG A 204 -9.42 6.71 6.82
CA ARG A 204 -9.99 7.28 5.58
C ARG A 204 -11.31 6.61 5.20
N HIS A 205 -11.44 5.30 5.39
CA HIS A 205 -12.70 4.61 5.16
C HIS A 205 -13.80 5.13 6.08
N PHE A 206 -13.53 5.34 7.36
CA PHE A 206 -14.50 5.93 8.29
C PHE A 206 -14.85 7.38 7.92
N GLY A 207 -13.89 8.17 7.45
CA GLY A 207 -14.15 9.52 6.91
C GLY A 207 -15.10 9.49 5.72
N TYR A 208 -14.89 8.58 4.77
CA TYR A 208 -15.81 8.40 3.64
C TYR A 208 -17.20 7.91 4.07
N ALA A 209 -17.28 7.02 5.06
CA ALA A 209 -18.57 6.61 5.61
C ALA A 209 -19.35 7.81 6.17
N LEU A 210 -18.68 8.66 6.94
CA LEU A 210 -19.29 9.90 7.47
C LEU A 210 -19.81 10.79 6.33
N THR A 211 -19.04 10.96 5.26
CA THR A 211 -19.46 11.75 4.08
C THR A 211 -20.74 11.18 3.45
N TRP A 212 -20.80 9.87 3.25
CA TRP A 212 -21.98 9.21 2.66
C TRP A 212 -23.23 9.38 3.51
N PHE A 213 -23.11 9.17 4.83
CA PHE A 213 -24.26 9.37 5.74
C PHE A 213 -24.69 10.84 5.82
N THR A 214 -23.74 11.78 5.82
CA THR A 214 -24.07 13.22 5.77
C THR A 214 -24.85 13.56 4.50
N MET A 215 -24.44 13.03 3.34
CA MET A 215 -25.17 13.23 2.07
C MET A 215 -26.59 12.65 2.15
N ALA A 216 -26.77 11.48 2.75
CA ALA A 216 -28.10 10.90 2.97
C ALA A 216 -28.98 11.80 3.85
N ILE A 217 -28.45 12.30 4.96
CA ILE A 217 -29.17 13.19 5.88
C ILE A 217 -29.55 14.49 5.18
N VAL A 218 -28.61 15.11 4.46
CA VAL A 218 -28.88 16.36 3.72
C VAL A 218 -29.97 16.14 2.68
N LEU A 219 -29.89 15.06 1.91
CA LEU A 219 -30.88 14.75 0.88
C LEU A 219 -32.30 14.56 1.49
N ILE A 220 -32.38 13.79 2.56
CA ILE A 220 -33.66 13.59 3.27
C ILE A 220 -34.19 14.91 3.83
N SER A 221 -33.33 15.71 4.46
CA SER A 221 -33.72 17.00 5.04
C SER A 221 -34.24 17.98 3.96
N MET A 222 -33.54 18.04 2.83
CA MET A 222 -33.96 18.86 1.69
C MET A 222 -35.29 18.39 1.09
N PHE A 223 -35.47 17.06 0.98
CA PHE A 223 -36.74 16.51 0.51
C PHE A 223 -37.90 16.85 1.44
N PHE A 224 -37.74 16.71 2.76
CA PHE A 224 -38.76 17.09 3.73
C PHE A 224 -39.04 18.57 3.72
N TYR A 225 -38.02 19.41 3.61
CA TYR A 225 -38.16 20.85 3.48
C TYR A 225 -38.98 21.19 2.25
N PHE A 226 -38.63 20.65 1.07
CA PHE A 226 -39.36 20.89 -0.18
C PHE A 226 -40.83 20.48 -0.09
N VAL A 227 -41.12 19.28 0.44
CA VAL A 227 -42.52 18.80 0.60
C VAL A 227 -43.28 19.63 1.61
N SER A 228 -42.61 20.26 2.60
CA SER A 228 -43.28 21.08 3.62
C SER A 228 -43.60 22.49 3.14
N THR A 229 -42.77 23.13 2.31
CA THR A 229 -42.87 24.53 1.90
C THR A 229 -43.82 24.78 0.73
N GLN A 230 -44.36 23.77 0.08
CA GLN A 230 -45.28 23.90 -1.07
C GLN A 230 -46.71 24.29 -0.70
N ASP A 231 -46.94 24.95 0.44
CA ASP A 231 -48.27 25.31 0.92
C ASP A 231 -48.79 26.70 0.47
N GLU A 232 -47.99 27.49 -0.26
CA GLU A 232 -48.30 28.92 -0.50
C GLU A 232 -48.63 29.27 -1.95
N GLU A 233 -48.96 28.30 -2.83
CA GLU A 233 -49.48 28.59 -4.17
C GLU A 233 -50.81 27.88 -4.45
#